data_e1f63a0f5ef8ae9f6e39219c8f1d7d96
#
_entry.id   e1f63a0f5ef8ae9f6e39219c8f1d7d96
#
_cell.length_a   1.000
_cell.length_b   1.000
_cell.length_c   1.000
_cell.angle_alpha   90.00
_cell.angle_beta   90.00
_cell.angle_gamma   90.00
#
_symmetry.space_group_name_H-M   'P 1'
#
loop_
_entity.id
_entity.type
_entity.pdbx_description
1 polymer ?
#
loop_
_entity_poly.entity_id
_entity_poly.type
_entity_poly.pdbx_seq_one_letter_code
_entity_poly.pdbx_strand_id
1 'polypeptide(L)'
;MIAALVGLASCLARLADSHWAWEAMDQVTYLSIIAILIGLLATSAIAAVRGSAAGRVYLLAWSVPVALGIARAVWALGLVENNSIMVAMSPLILMAVEALMSAFAVSWRVGQLRTERDAARAIEADLRQVADTDQLTGLCNRRAFIERALTPRSRARDRLIIIDIDLFKLVNYRYGHQAGDDVLAAVGQVIARTAPPGALVGRMGGEEFALLVAAEPVDMLPENLCRAVETTTTLDGLSVTISVGVADGHIIDEASFRLAYYAADQALYRSKYGGRNRVSHAPHLLAA
;
A
#
# COMPACT_ATOMS: atom_id res chain seq x y z
N MET A 1 17.31 -5.45 -33.43
CA MET A 1 16.82 -5.23 -34.80
C MET A 1 17.94 -5.27 -35.82
N ILE A 2 19.00 -4.43 -35.73
CA ILE A 2 20.13 -4.41 -36.68
C ILE A 2 20.86 -5.75 -36.74
N ALA A 3 21.21 -6.38 -35.60
CA ALA A 3 21.89 -7.68 -35.54
C ALA A 3 21.03 -8.81 -36.14
N ALA A 4 19.71 -8.77 -35.97
CA ALA A 4 18.80 -9.75 -36.59
C ALA A 4 18.71 -9.57 -38.10
N LEU A 5 18.74 -8.33 -38.58
CA LEU A 5 18.75 -8.03 -40.05
C LEU A 5 20.09 -8.44 -40.67
N VAL A 6 21.22 -8.22 -40.01
CA VAL A 6 22.52 -8.65 -40.46
C VAL A 6 22.62 -10.18 -40.46
N GLY A 7 22.09 -10.87 -39.44
CA GLY A 7 22.02 -12.33 -39.39
C GLY A 7 21.12 -12.92 -40.48
N LEU A 8 19.97 -12.27 -40.81
CA LEU A 8 19.12 -12.68 -41.90
C LEU A 8 19.79 -12.48 -43.26
N ALA A 9 20.51 -11.36 -43.45
CA ALA A 9 21.27 -11.09 -44.68
C ALA A 9 22.42 -12.09 -44.84
N SER A 10 23.11 -12.47 -43.76
CA SER A 10 24.14 -13.53 -43.78
C SER A 10 23.53 -14.89 -44.16
N CYS A 11 22.33 -15.20 -43.67
CA CYS A 11 21.63 -16.44 -44.02
C CYS A 11 21.18 -16.48 -45.48
N LEU A 12 20.73 -15.36 -46.03
CA LEU A 12 20.35 -15.20 -47.41
C LEU A 12 21.58 -15.23 -48.37
N ALA A 13 22.71 -14.64 -47.97
CA ALA A 13 23.93 -14.69 -48.71
C ALA A 13 24.50 -16.13 -48.79
N ARG A 14 24.22 -16.97 -47.83
CA ARG A 14 24.57 -18.41 -47.85
C ARG A 14 23.80 -19.21 -48.89
N LEU A 15 22.72 -18.70 -49.42
CA LEU A 15 21.96 -19.27 -50.53
C LEU A 15 22.53 -18.86 -51.93
N ALA A 16 23.41 -17.86 -51.94
CA ALA A 16 24.11 -17.44 -53.18
C ALA A 16 25.49 -18.12 -53.23
N ASP A 17 25.79 -18.89 -54.26
CA ASP A 17 26.92 -19.80 -54.45
C ASP A 17 28.30 -19.10 -54.60
N SER A 18 28.58 -17.96 -53.94
CA SER A 18 29.78 -17.14 -54.10
C SER A 18 30.59 -17.07 -52.80
N HIS A 19 31.72 -17.76 -52.77
CA HIS A 19 32.60 -17.92 -51.58
C HIS A 19 33.08 -16.58 -50.99
N TRP A 20 33.38 -15.56 -51.80
CA TRP A 20 33.80 -14.23 -51.35
C TRP A 20 32.72 -13.43 -50.62
N ALA A 21 31.46 -13.62 -51.00
CA ALA A 21 30.35 -12.95 -50.35
C ALA A 21 30.09 -13.46 -48.90
N TRP A 22 30.45 -14.71 -48.63
CA TRP A 22 30.34 -15.33 -47.33
C TRP A 22 31.37 -14.76 -46.34
N GLU A 23 32.64 -14.67 -46.75
CA GLU A 23 33.69 -14.11 -45.89
C GLU A 23 33.45 -12.64 -45.58
N ALA A 24 33.03 -11.85 -46.56
CA ALA A 24 32.67 -10.45 -46.35
C ALA A 24 31.48 -10.27 -45.40
N MET A 25 30.45 -11.11 -45.53
CA MET A 25 29.26 -11.05 -44.69
C MET A 25 29.55 -11.51 -43.23
N ASP A 26 30.38 -12.53 -43.06
CA ASP A 26 30.83 -12.96 -41.74
C ASP A 26 31.65 -11.87 -41.05
N GLN A 27 32.56 -11.20 -41.75
CA GLN A 27 33.30 -10.05 -41.21
C GLN A 27 32.41 -8.90 -40.79
N VAL A 28 31.41 -8.50 -41.60
CA VAL A 28 30.45 -7.46 -41.27
C VAL A 28 29.62 -7.87 -40.05
N THR A 29 29.24 -9.13 -39.95
CA THR A 29 28.47 -9.65 -38.79
C THR A 29 29.31 -9.55 -37.52
N TYR A 30 30.56 -10.00 -37.50
CA TYR A 30 31.46 -9.91 -36.36
C TYR A 30 31.70 -8.46 -35.92
N LEU A 31 31.99 -7.56 -36.88
CA LEU A 31 32.21 -6.14 -36.58
C LEU A 31 30.97 -5.47 -36.00
N SER A 32 29.80 -5.82 -36.50
CA SER A 32 28.51 -5.30 -35.98
C SER A 32 28.26 -5.75 -34.56
N ILE A 33 28.53 -7.02 -34.24
CA ILE A 33 28.38 -7.57 -32.89
C ILE A 33 29.37 -6.87 -31.94
N ILE A 34 30.63 -6.70 -32.32
CA ILE A 34 31.64 -6.01 -31.50
C ILE A 34 31.20 -4.57 -31.22
N ALA A 35 30.73 -3.84 -32.22
CA ALA A 35 30.28 -2.46 -32.05
C ALA A 35 29.09 -2.35 -31.05
N ILE A 36 28.16 -3.28 -31.13
CA ILE A 36 27.00 -3.35 -30.19
C ILE A 36 27.50 -3.64 -28.77
N LEU A 37 28.40 -4.61 -28.61
CA LEU A 37 28.96 -4.99 -27.31
C LEU A 37 29.74 -3.84 -26.64
N ILE A 38 30.57 -3.14 -27.43
CA ILE A 38 31.30 -1.94 -26.96
C ILE A 38 30.33 -0.83 -26.54
N GLY A 39 29.29 -0.60 -27.35
CA GLY A 39 28.25 0.38 -27.02
C GLY A 39 27.52 0.07 -25.69
N LEU A 40 27.21 -1.21 -25.44
CA LEU A 40 26.61 -1.68 -24.22
C LEU A 40 27.53 -1.49 -23.00
N LEU A 41 28.80 -1.81 -23.11
CA LEU A 41 29.82 -1.57 -22.09
C LEU A 41 29.96 -0.07 -21.79
N ALA A 42 30.07 0.76 -22.84
CA ALA A 42 30.21 2.21 -22.69
C ALA A 42 29.03 2.84 -21.96
N THR A 43 27.79 2.47 -22.32
CA THR A 43 26.58 2.97 -21.64
C THR A 43 26.54 2.51 -20.19
N SER A 44 26.91 1.27 -19.90
CA SER A 44 26.97 0.73 -18.54
C SER A 44 28.06 1.41 -17.71
N ALA A 45 29.23 1.69 -18.30
CA ALA A 45 30.31 2.41 -17.66
C ALA A 45 29.93 3.85 -17.32
N ILE A 46 29.34 4.56 -18.28
CA ILE A 46 28.83 5.92 -18.04
C ILE A 46 27.80 5.94 -16.88
N ALA A 47 26.88 4.99 -16.86
CA ALA A 47 25.89 4.87 -15.78
C ALA A 47 26.57 4.56 -14.43
N ALA A 48 27.58 3.70 -14.41
CA ALA A 48 28.35 3.34 -13.22
C ALA A 48 29.12 4.56 -12.66
N VAL A 49 29.78 5.35 -13.51
CA VAL A 49 30.52 6.56 -13.14
C VAL A 49 29.56 7.63 -12.59
N ARG A 50 28.33 7.71 -13.11
CA ARG A 50 27.28 8.60 -12.61
C ARG A 50 26.65 8.12 -11.29
N GLY A 51 27.23 7.10 -10.65
CA GLY A 51 26.80 6.60 -9.33
C GLY A 51 25.70 5.55 -9.35
N SER A 52 25.23 5.12 -10.53
CA SER A 52 24.18 4.09 -10.64
C SER A 52 24.68 2.73 -10.18
N ALA A 53 24.06 2.17 -9.13
CA ALA A 53 24.33 0.81 -8.67
C ALA A 53 23.99 -0.22 -9.76
N ALA A 54 22.91 -0.01 -10.50
CA ALA A 54 22.53 -0.84 -11.64
C ALA A 54 23.60 -0.79 -12.74
N GLY A 55 24.15 0.40 -13.04
CA GLY A 55 25.24 0.54 -14.01
C GLY A 55 26.46 -0.28 -13.66
N ARG A 56 26.86 -0.33 -12.38
CA ARG A 56 27.99 -1.18 -11.92
C ARG A 56 27.72 -2.66 -12.09
N VAL A 57 26.51 -3.12 -11.75
CA VAL A 57 26.12 -4.52 -11.90
C VAL A 57 26.08 -4.93 -13.37
N TYR A 58 25.49 -4.10 -14.24
CA TYR A 58 25.48 -4.37 -15.67
C TYR A 58 26.87 -4.35 -16.28
N LEU A 59 27.74 -3.42 -15.86
CA LEU A 59 29.14 -3.38 -16.33
C LEU A 59 29.88 -4.69 -16.00
N LEU A 60 29.73 -5.19 -14.77
CA LEU A 60 30.31 -6.46 -14.35
C LEU A 60 29.69 -7.65 -15.10
N ALA A 61 28.36 -7.66 -15.22
CA ALA A 61 27.62 -8.74 -15.89
C ALA A 61 28.02 -8.89 -17.37
N TRP A 62 28.22 -7.78 -18.08
CA TRP A 62 28.57 -7.80 -19.50
C TRP A 62 30.05 -7.83 -19.79
N SER A 63 30.95 -7.61 -18.82
CA SER A 63 32.41 -7.64 -19.03
C SER A 63 32.92 -8.98 -19.54
N VAL A 64 32.43 -10.09 -18.97
CA VAL A 64 32.85 -11.46 -19.34
C VAL A 64 32.33 -11.85 -20.74
N PRO A 65 31.02 -11.73 -21.05
CA PRO A 65 30.52 -11.98 -22.41
C PRO A 65 31.24 -11.18 -23.48
N VAL A 66 31.51 -9.90 -23.20
CA VAL A 66 32.21 -9.03 -24.16
C VAL A 66 33.69 -9.47 -24.38
N ALA A 67 34.40 -9.78 -23.30
CA ALA A 67 35.77 -10.27 -23.40
C ALA A 67 35.85 -11.58 -24.21
N LEU A 68 34.95 -12.51 -23.97
CA LEU A 68 34.85 -13.77 -24.74
C LEU A 68 34.47 -13.52 -26.20
N GLY A 69 33.53 -12.57 -26.46
CA GLY A 69 33.13 -12.18 -27.79
C GLY A 69 34.28 -11.58 -28.61
N ILE A 70 35.09 -10.71 -27.98
CA ILE A 70 36.28 -10.12 -28.60
C ILE A 70 37.34 -11.22 -28.87
N ALA A 71 37.63 -12.09 -27.91
CA ALA A 71 38.57 -13.20 -28.11
C ALA A 71 38.15 -14.08 -29.29
N ARG A 72 36.87 -14.41 -29.40
CA ARG A 72 36.33 -15.16 -30.53
C ARG A 72 36.49 -14.42 -31.86
N ALA A 73 36.26 -13.12 -31.91
CA ALA A 73 36.43 -12.33 -33.12
C ALA A 73 37.89 -12.29 -33.56
N VAL A 74 38.84 -12.19 -32.64
CA VAL A 74 40.30 -12.25 -32.91
C VAL A 74 40.66 -13.60 -33.52
N TRP A 75 40.13 -14.70 -33.01
CA TRP A 75 40.35 -16.05 -33.59
C TRP A 75 39.70 -16.18 -34.97
N ALA A 76 38.46 -15.70 -35.15
CA ALA A 76 37.79 -15.77 -36.45
C ALA A 76 38.49 -14.97 -37.56
N LEU A 77 39.19 -13.90 -37.19
CA LEU A 77 40.01 -13.10 -38.10
C LEU A 77 41.38 -13.73 -38.42
N GLY A 78 41.70 -14.89 -37.85
CA GLY A 78 42.97 -15.59 -38.08
C GLY A 78 44.17 -14.91 -37.48
N LEU A 79 44.01 -13.98 -36.54
CA LEU A 79 45.09 -13.22 -35.91
C LEU A 79 45.87 -14.05 -34.87
N VAL A 80 45.31 -15.17 -34.41
CA VAL A 80 45.92 -16.09 -33.47
C VAL A 80 45.65 -17.52 -33.91
N GLU A 81 46.67 -18.39 -33.86
CA GLU A 81 46.50 -19.83 -34.09
C GLU A 81 45.59 -20.44 -33.04
N ASN A 82 44.64 -21.25 -33.47
CA ASN A 82 43.63 -21.80 -32.57
C ASN A 82 43.48 -23.31 -32.67
N ASN A 83 42.95 -23.91 -31.63
CA ASN A 83 42.51 -25.30 -31.61
C ASN A 83 41.05 -25.36 -32.15
N SER A 84 40.84 -26.12 -33.21
CA SER A 84 39.55 -26.23 -33.90
C SER A 84 38.35 -26.59 -32.98
N ILE A 85 38.59 -27.37 -31.93
CA ILE A 85 37.54 -27.74 -30.94
C ILE A 85 37.12 -26.54 -30.11
N MET A 86 38.08 -25.69 -29.70
CA MET A 86 37.79 -24.50 -28.88
C MET A 86 36.95 -23.47 -29.65
N VAL A 87 37.22 -23.30 -30.94
CA VAL A 87 36.43 -22.42 -31.80
C VAL A 87 35.04 -22.96 -31.99
N ALA A 88 34.88 -24.26 -32.19
CA ALA A 88 33.55 -24.88 -32.37
C ALA A 88 32.65 -24.78 -31.12
N MET A 89 33.24 -24.91 -29.91
CA MET A 89 32.47 -24.84 -28.66
C MET A 89 32.26 -23.41 -28.15
N SER A 90 33.03 -22.43 -28.57
CA SER A 90 32.99 -21.05 -28.11
C SER A 90 31.59 -20.37 -28.23
N PRO A 91 30.76 -20.60 -29.26
CA PRO A 91 29.43 -20.01 -29.34
C PRO A 91 28.50 -20.49 -28.22
N LEU A 92 28.52 -21.79 -27.92
CA LEU A 92 27.67 -22.40 -26.89
C LEU A 92 28.05 -21.89 -25.49
N ILE A 93 29.36 -21.80 -25.22
CA ILE A 93 29.86 -21.27 -23.94
C ILE A 93 29.46 -19.79 -23.80
N LEU A 94 29.64 -18.99 -24.85
CA LEU A 94 29.31 -17.57 -24.85
C LEU A 94 27.81 -17.37 -24.61
N MET A 95 26.95 -18.11 -25.31
CA MET A 95 25.50 -18.04 -25.12
C MET A 95 25.08 -18.46 -23.70
N ALA A 96 25.68 -19.51 -23.15
CA ALA A 96 25.40 -19.96 -21.79
C ALA A 96 25.79 -18.91 -20.73
N VAL A 97 26.98 -18.31 -20.87
CA VAL A 97 27.46 -17.25 -19.97
C VAL A 97 26.60 -16.02 -20.10
N GLU A 98 26.24 -15.60 -21.32
CA GLU A 98 25.36 -14.46 -21.55
C GLU A 98 23.96 -14.67 -20.93
N ALA A 99 23.36 -15.85 -21.11
CA ALA A 99 22.06 -16.19 -20.54
C ALA A 99 22.10 -16.15 -18.99
N LEU A 100 23.14 -16.73 -18.38
CA LEU A 100 23.31 -16.73 -16.92
C LEU A 100 23.49 -15.31 -16.36
N MET A 101 24.36 -14.52 -17.00
CA MET A 101 24.62 -13.15 -16.55
C MET A 101 23.40 -12.24 -16.73
N SER A 102 22.65 -12.40 -17.83
CA SER A 102 21.41 -11.69 -18.07
C SER A 102 20.34 -12.07 -17.04
N ALA A 103 20.17 -13.36 -16.77
CA ALA A 103 19.25 -13.86 -15.74
C ALA A 103 19.60 -13.31 -14.35
N PHE A 104 20.89 -13.28 -14.01
CA PHE A 104 21.37 -12.71 -12.75
C PHE A 104 21.05 -11.21 -12.67
N ALA A 105 21.37 -10.43 -13.70
CA ALA A 105 21.14 -8.99 -13.73
C ALA A 105 19.63 -8.65 -13.61
N VAL A 106 18.76 -9.39 -14.31
CA VAL A 106 17.32 -9.24 -14.22
C VAL A 106 16.81 -9.62 -12.82
N SER A 107 17.25 -10.75 -12.29
CA SER A 107 16.88 -11.22 -10.95
C SER A 107 17.25 -10.21 -9.86
N TRP A 108 18.48 -9.68 -9.94
CA TRP A 108 18.96 -8.64 -9.03
C TRP A 108 18.11 -7.36 -9.13
N ARG A 109 17.81 -6.91 -10.36
CA ARG A 109 16.97 -5.71 -10.57
C ARG A 109 15.55 -5.89 -10.06
N VAL A 110 14.95 -7.07 -10.28
CA VAL A 110 13.62 -7.41 -9.73
C VAL A 110 13.67 -7.39 -8.20
N GLY A 111 14.74 -7.92 -7.60
CA GLY A 111 14.94 -7.85 -6.14
C GLY A 111 14.93 -6.41 -5.61
N GLN A 112 15.70 -5.51 -6.24
CA GLN A 112 15.73 -4.10 -5.86
C GLN A 112 14.36 -3.41 -5.99
N LEU A 113 13.68 -3.62 -7.12
CA LEU A 113 12.35 -3.04 -7.33
C LEU A 113 11.31 -3.54 -6.30
N ARG A 114 11.44 -4.78 -5.84
CA ARG A 114 10.59 -5.31 -4.76
C ARG A 114 10.87 -4.59 -3.44
N THR A 115 12.13 -4.44 -3.05
CA THR A 115 12.48 -3.73 -1.80
C THR A 115 12.05 -2.26 -1.81
N GLU A 116 12.26 -1.56 -2.92
CA GLU A 116 11.80 -0.17 -3.10
C GLU A 116 10.27 -0.06 -2.99
N ARG A 117 9.53 -0.98 -3.63
CA ARG A 117 8.07 -1.03 -3.57
C ARG A 117 7.55 -1.34 -2.17
N ASP A 118 8.18 -2.28 -1.46
CA ASP A 118 7.75 -2.67 -0.13
C ASP A 118 8.05 -1.55 0.89
N ALA A 119 9.16 -0.83 0.75
CA ALA A 119 9.44 0.37 1.53
C ALA A 119 8.43 1.49 1.26
N ALA A 120 8.10 1.75 -0.01
CA ALA A 120 7.10 2.76 -0.36
C ALA A 120 5.70 2.42 0.19
N ARG A 121 5.32 1.14 0.16
CA ARG A 121 4.05 0.66 0.75
C ARG A 121 4.01 0.79 2.27
N ALA A 122 5.12 0.52 2.95
CA ALA A 122 5.21 0.69 4.40
C ALA A 122 5.02 2.16 4.80
N ILE A 123 5.67 3.09 4.09
CA ILE A 123 5.49 4.54 4.30
C ILE A 123 4.04 4.96 4.01
N GLU A 124 3.45 4.48 2.93
CA GLU A 124 2.05 4.78 2.58
C GLU A 124 1.08 4.26 3.65
N ALA A 125 1.32 3.05 4.18
CA ALA A 125 0.51 2.47 5.26
C ALA A 125 0.62 3.29 6.55
N ASP A 126 1.82 3.74 6.91
CA ASP A 126 2.07 4.59 8.08
C ASP A 126 1.38 5.95 7.93
N LEU A 127 1.53 6.60 6.76
CA LEU A 127 0.84 7.85 6.46
C LEU A 127 -0.68 7.70 6.49
N ARG A 128 -1.24 6.58 6.00
CA ARG A 128 -2.67 6.29 6.08
C ARG A 128 -3.11 6.10 7.53
N GLN A 129 -2.35 5.39 8.34
CA GLN A 129 -2.68 5.18 9.75
C GLN A 129 -2.74 6.51 10.50
N VAL A 130 -1.76 7.40 10.32
CA VAL A 130 -1.77 8.75 10.89
C VAL A 130 -2.94 9.58 10.37
N ALA A 131 -3.30 9.44 9.08
CA ALA A 131 -4.41 10.16 8.46
C ALA A 131 -5.79 9.60 8.85
N ASP A 132 -5.89 8.36 9.34
CA ASP A 132 -7.15 7.66 9.66
C ASP A 132 -7.52 7.70 11.14
N THR A 133 -6.56 8.04 12.01
CA THR A 133 -6.79 8.10 13.46
C THR A 133 -6.95 9.54 13.96
N ASP A 134 -7.76 9.71 14.97
CA ASP A 134 -7.79 10.93 15.79
C ASP A 134 -6.61 10.88 16.78
N GLN A 135 -5.72 11.85 16.71
CA GLN A 135 -4.45 11.86 17.47
C GLN A 135 -4.66 11.92 18.98
N LEU A 136 -5.79 12.49 19.45
CA LEU A 136 -6.06 12.62 20.87
C LEU A 136 -6.59 11.32 21.48
N THR A 137 -7.49 10.63 20.77
CA THR A 137 -8.22 9.47 21.30
C THR A 137 -7.68 8.14 20.78
N GLY A 138 -6.90 8.13 19.68
CA GLY A 138 -6.43 6.92 19.00
C GLY A 138 -7.53 6.16 18.23
N LEU A 139 -8.75 6.65 18.22
CA LEU A 139 -9.88 6.07 17.50
C LEU A 139 -9.84 6.46 16.02
N CYS A 140 -10.70 5.83 15.18
CA CYS A 140 -10.89 6.31 13.84
C CYS A 140 -11.34 7.79 13.87
N ASN A 141 -10.74 8.61 13.00
CA ASN A 141 -11.31 9.93 12.77
C ASN A 141 -12.59 9.82 11.90
N ARG A 142 -13.32 10.93 11.77
CA ARG A 142 -14.57 11.00 11.02
C ARG A 142 -14.46 10.42 9.61
N ARG A 143 -13.40 10.77 8.88
CA ARG A 143 -13.20 10.31 7.49
C ARG A 143 -13.05 8.80 7.44
N ALA A 144 -12.14 8.24 8.21
CA ALA A 144 -11.89 6.80 8.26
C ALA A 144 -13.10 6.01 8.79
N PHE A 145 -13.84 6.57 9.75
CA PHE A 145 -15.07 5.96 10.24
C PHE A 145 -16.09 5.80 9.12
N ILE A 146 -16.38 6.88 8.37
CA ILE A 146 -17.35 6.84 7.27
C ILE A 146 -16.88 5.88 6.17
N GLU A 147 -15.63 5.97 5.73
CA GLU A 147 -15.08 5.09 4.70
C GLU A 147 -15.20 3.61 5.09
N ARG A 148 -14.84 3.28 6.33
CA ARG A 148 -14.97 1.91 6.85
C ARG A 148 -16.42 1.51 7.10
N ALA A 149 -17.30 2.43 7.45
CA ALA A 149 -18.72 2.17 7.61
C ALA A 149 -19.40 1.78 6.29
N LEU A 150 -18.89 2.27 5.16
CA LEU A 150 -19.40 1.96 3.81
C LEU A 150 -18.79 0.69 3.20
N THR A 151 -17.80 0.09 3.86
CA THR A 151 -17.22 -1.18 3.38
C THR A 151 -18.24 -2.31 3.50
N PRO A 152 -18.48 -3.09 2.43
CA PRO A 152 -19.46 -4.17 2.45
C PRO A 152 -19.23 -5.14 3.61
N ARG A 153 -20.29 -5.45 4.36
CA ARG A 153 -20.28 -6.36 5.49
C ARG A 153 -21.37 -7.41 5.33
N SER A 154 -21.05 -8.63 5.69
CA SER A 154 -22.03 -9.74 5.72
C SER A 154 -22.86 -9.69 7.01
N ARG A 155 -23.68 -8.65 7.19
CA ARG A 155 -24.54 -8.49 8.37
C ARG A 155 -26.00 -8.29 7.94
N ALA A 156 -26.92 -8.83 8.71
CA ALA A 156 -28.33 -8.68 8.44
C ALA A 156 -28.81 -7.25 8.74
N ARG A 157 -28.29 -6.64 9.79
CA ARG A 157 -28.60 -5.25 10.20
C ARG A 157 -27.43 -4.64 10.94
N ASP A 158 -27.21 -3.35 10.75
CA ASP A 158 -26.24 -2.55 11.49
C ASP A 158 -26.96 -1.69 12.54
N ARG A 159 -26.27 -1.44 13.65
CA ARG A 159 -26.65 -0.48 14.67
C ARG A 159 -25.63 0.65 14.68
N LEU A 160 -26.07 1.86 14.35
CA LEU A 160 -25.29 3.08 14.48
C LEU A 160 -25.63 3.76 15.80
N ILE A 161 -24.61 4.00 16.60
CA ILE A 161 -24.70 4.64 17.92
C ILE A 161 -23.92 5.94 17.84
N ILE A 162 -24.56 7.08 18.06
CA ILE A 162 -23.95 8.40 18.16
C ILE A 162 -23.93 8.79 19.64
N ILE A 163 -22.77 9.27 20.08
CA ILE A 163 -22.48 9.57 21.48
C ILE A 163 -21.96 11.01 21.56
N ASP A 164 -22.38 11.72 22.60
CA ASP A 164 -21.91 13.07 22.89
C ASP A 164 -21.67 13.21 24.41
N ILE A 165 -20.55 13.84 24.78
CA ILE A 165 -20.19 14.07 26.17
C ILE A 165 -21.04 15.20 26.74
N ASP A 166 -21.77 14.91 27.79
CA ASP A 166 -22.67 15.85 28.43
C ASP A 166 -21.89 17.01 29.06
N LEU A 167 -22.36 18.23 28.79
CA LEU A 167 -21.82 19.47 29.37
C LEU A 167 -20.29 19.67 29.12
N PHE A 168 -19.74 19.11 28.03
CA PHE A 168 -18.31 19.20 27.76
C PHE A 168 -17.77 20.63 27.69
N LYS A 169 -18.54 21.56 27.15
CA LYS A 169 -18.18 22.99 27.16
C LYS A 169 -18.00 23.55 28.58
N LEU A 170 -18.79 23.04 29.56
CA LEU A 170 -18.65 23.44 30.96
C LEU A 170 -17.38 22.86 31.56
N VAL A 171 -16.99 21.64 31.18
CA VAL A 171 -15.70 21.03 31.58
C VAL A 171 -14.56 21.93 31.11
N ASN A 172 -14.52 22.29 29.83
CA ASN A 172 -13.50 23.18 29.26
C ASN A 172 -13.47 24.56 29.93
N TYR A 173 -14.63 25.12 30.21
CA TYR A 173 -14.74 26.44 30.85
C TYR A 173 -14.22 26.42 32.29
N ARG A 174 -14.53 25.35 33.03
CA ARG A 174 -14.20 25.26 34.48
C ARG A 174 -12.79 24.76 34.75
N TYR A 175 -12.29 23.82 33.93
CA TYR A 175 -11.04 23.08 34.18
C TYR A 175 -9.98 23.30 33.12
N GLY A 176 -10.29 24.07 32.06
CA GLY A 176 -9.39 24.34 30.95
C GLY A 176 -9.41 23.28 29.85
N HIS A 177 -8.85 23.63 28.70
CA HIS A 177 -8.86 22.75 27.53
C HIS A 177 -8.06 21.48 27.72
N GLN A 178 -6.96 21.50 28.49
CA GLN A 178 -6.17 20.29 28.78
C GLN A 178 -6.99 19.24 29.51
N ALA A 179 -7.79 19.65 30.51
CA ALA A 179 -8.70 18.75 31.21
C ALA A 179 -9.79 18.20 30.30
N GLY A 180 -10.28 19.02 29.35
CA GLY A 180 -11.18 18.56 28.31
C GLY A 180 -10.55 17.50 27.41
N ASP A 181 -9.31 17.68 27.00
CA ASP A 181 -8.57 16.71 26.20
C ASP A 181 -8.38 15.39 26.97
N ASP A 182 -8.05 15.45 28.25
CA ASP A 182 -7.94 14.26 29.11
C ASP A 182 -9.28 13.50 29.22
N VAL A 183 -10.40 14.24 29.35
CA VAL A 183 -11.75 13.67 29.35
C VAL A 183 -12.06 13.00 28.00
N LEU A 184 -11.76 13.65 26.89
CA LEU A 184 -11.95 13.08 25.55
C LEU A 184 -11.17 11.77 25.37
N ALA A 185 -9.91 11.76 25.77
CA ALA A 185 -9.06 10.57 25.69
C ALA A 185 -9.60 9.44 26.59
N ALA A 186 -10.00 9.76 27.83
CA ALA A 186 -10.56 8.79 28.78
C ALA A 186 -11.88 8.19 28.26
N VAL A 187 -12.82 9.02 27.83
CA VAL A 187 -14.11 8.58 27.26
C VAL A 187 -13.87 7.72 26.01
N GLY A 188 -13.00 8.14 25.09
CA GLY A 188 -12.65 7.36 23.91
C GLY A 188 -12.11 5.96 24.26
N GLN A 189 -11.26 5.84 25.29
CA GLN A 189 -10.75 4.56 25.79
C GLN A 189 -11.84 3.69 26.41
N VAL A 190 -12.78 4.29 27.17
CA VAL A 190 -13.91 3.54 27.76
C VAL A 190 -14.81 3.01 26.66
N ILE A 191 -15.15 3.82 25.65
CA ILE A 191 -15.95 3.41 24.52
C ILE A 191 -15.26 2.24 23.76
N ALA A 192 -13.98 2.37 23.46
CA ALA A 192 -13.23 1.32 22.76
C ALA A 192 -13.19 -0.01 23.52
N ARG A 193 -13.04 0.03 24.85
CA ARG A 193 -13.01 -1.18 25.72
C ARG A 193 -14.38 -1.83 25.89
N THR A 194 -15.45 -1.04 25.88
CA THR A 194 -16.82 -1.52 26.03
C THR A 194 -17.39 -2.05 24.72
N ALA A 195 -16.85 -1.59 23.59
CA ALA A 195 -17.27 -2.02 22.26
C ALA A 195 -16.96 -3.50 22.04
N PRO A 196 -17.88 -4.28 21.43
CA PRO A 196 -17.66 -5.69 21.13
C PRO A 196 -16.60 -5.86 20.04
N PRO A 197 -15.96 -7.06 19.94
CA PRO A 197 -15.03 -7.37 18.86
C PRO A 197 -15.64 -7.12 17.47
N GLY A 198 -14.89 -6.45 16.62
CA GLY A 198 -15.32 -6.08 15.27
C GLY A 198 -16.23 -4.86 15.19
N ALA A 199 -16.46 -4.15 16.28
CA ALA A 199 -17.09 -2.84 16.28
C ALA A 199 -16.18 -1.82 15.57
N LEU A 200 -16.77 -0.91 14.83
CA LEU A 200 -16.08 0.26 14.33
C LEU A 200 -16.36 1.43 15.30
N VAL A 201 -15.28 2.01 15.82
CA VAL A 201 -15.33 3.11 16.78
C VAL A 201 -14.60 4.31 16.21
N GLY A 202 -15.20 5.51 16.31
CA GLY A 202 -14.56 6.71 15.82
C GLY A 202 -14.98 7.98 16.57
N ARG A 203 -14.12 9.00 16.51
CA ARG A 203 -14.44 10.35 16.94
C ARG A 203 -14.90 11.16 15.73
N MET A 204 -16.10 11.72 15.83
CA MET A 204 -16.73 12.44 14.72
C MET A 204 -16.34 13.92 14.69
N GLY A 205 -15.85 14.45 15.80
CA GLY A 205 -15.37 15.83 15.97
C GLY A 205 -15.84 16.40 17.30
N GLY A 206 -15.10 17.38 17.84
CA GLY A 206 -15.44 17.97 19.14
C GLY A 206 -15.57 16.92 20.24
N GLU A 207 -16.73 16.86 20.84
CA GLU A 207 -17.12 15.91 21.89
C GLU A 207 -17.95 14.71 21.41
N GLU A 208 -18.06 14.53 20.08
CA GLU A 208 -18.92 13.50 19.46
C GLU A 208 -18.13 12.25 19.08
N PHE A 209 -18.69 11.08 19.40
CA PHE A 209 -18.18 9.75 19.02
C PHE A 209 -19.26 8.95 18.27
N ALA A 210 -18.83 7.96 17.50
CA ALA A 210 -19.74 7.04 16.83
C ALA A 210 -19.24 5.60 16.96
N LEU A 211 -20.21 4.68 17.10
CA LEU A 211 -19.99 3.25 16.99
C LEU A 211 -20.88 2.67 15.90
N LEU A 212 -20.32 1.71 15.16
CA LEU A 212 -21.09 0.88 14.24
C LEU A 212 -20.86 -0.59 14.57
N VAL A 213 -21.93 -1.28 14.93
CA VAL A 213 -21.91 -2.70 15.32
C VAL A 213 -23.01 -3.48 14.60
N ALA A 214 -23.00 -4.82 14.68
CA ALA A 214 -24.17 -5.60 14.32
C ALA A 214 -25.33 -5.29 15.30
N ALA A 215 -26.55 -5.22 14.79
CA ALA A 215 -27.72 -4.90 15.62
C ALA A 215 -28.01 -5.99 16.68
N GLU A 216 -27.66 -7.23 16.40
CA GLU A 216 -27.81 -8.38 17.29
C GLU A 216 -26.46 -9.08 17.52
N PRO A 217 -26.14 -9.54 18.72
CA PRO A 217 -26.89 -9.63 19.99
C PRO A 217 -26.52 -8.52 21.02
N VAL A 218 -26.38 -7.27 20.62
CA VAL A 218 -25.81 -6.19 21.48
C VAL A 218 -26.88 -5.20 21.99
N ASP A 219 -28.02 -5.70 22.44
CA ASP A 219 -29.17 -4.84 22.83
C ASP A 219 -28.81 -3.89 23.98
N MET A 220 -28.06 -4.31 24.97
CA MET A 220 -27.69 -3.52 26.15
C MET A 220 -26.38 -2.72 25.98
N LEU A 221 -25.75 -2.74 24.80
CA LEU A 221 -24.48 -2.03 24.58
C LEU A 221 -24.58 -0.52 24.83
N PRO A 222 -25.62 0.21 24.35
CA PRO A 222 -25.72 1.64 24.56
C PRO A 222 -25.84 2.03 26.05
N GLU A 223 -26.60 1.27 26.83
CA GLU A 223 -26.80 1.48 28.28
C GLU A 223 -25.48 1.15 29.05
N ASN A 224 -24.79 0.10 28.63
CA ASN A 224 -23.51 -0.27 29.21
C ASN A 224 -22.46 0.80 28.93
N LEU A 225 -22.47 1.46 27.78
CA LEU A 225 -21.60 2.60 27.47
C LEU A 225 -21.87 3.77 28.41
N CYS A 226 -23.13 4.17 28.61
CA CYS A 226 -23.48 5.24 29.56
C CYS A 226 -22.94 4.91 30.96
N ARG A 227 -23.21 3.70 31.47
CA ARG A 227 -22.79 3.28 32.80
C ARG A 227 -21.26 3.21 32.91
N ALA A 228 -20.59 2.67 31.89
CA ALA A 228 -19.12 2.55 31.90
C ALA A 228 -18.44 3.93 31.94
N VAL A 229 -18.92 4.89 31.14
CA VAL A 229 -18.37 6.25 31.15
C VAL A 229 -18.64 6.92 32.50
N GLU A 230 -19.86 6.88 33.02
CA GLU A 230 -20.26 7.50 34.29
C GLU A 230 -19.41 6.98 35.47
N THR A 231 -19.12 5.67 35.49
CA THR A 231 -18.38 5.04 36.60
C THR A 231 -16.86 5.13 36.48
N THR A 232 -16.33 5.31 35.26
CA THR A 232 -14.89 5.23 35.01
C THR A 232 -14.26 6.59 34.75
N THR A 233 -15.03 7.55 34.21
CA THR A 233 -14.51 8.87 33.85
C THR A 233 -14.92 9.92 34.87
N THR A 234 -13.95 10.25 35.74
CA THR A 234 -14.14 11.30 36.77
C THR A 234 -13.07 12.38 36.62
N LEU A 235 -13.48 13.63 36.82
CA LEU A 235 -12.60 14.79 36.86
C LEU A 235 -12.81 15.52 38.19
N ASP A 236 -11.81 15.57 39.04
CA ASP A 236 -11.91 16.20 40.38
C ASP A 236 -13.12 15.75 41.21
N GLY A 237 -13.47 14.47 41.13
CA GLY A 237 -14.67 13.90 41.79
C GLY A 237 -16.00 14.16 41.10
N LEU A 238 -16.00 14.82 39.95
CA LEU A 238 -17.19 14.98 39.10
C LEU A 238 -17.26 13.84 38.08
N SER A 239 -18.36 13.10 38.08
CA SER A 239 -18.63 12.07 37.09
C SER A 239 -18.95 12.70 35.74
N VAL A 240 -18.25 12.27 34.69
CA VAL A 240 -18.56 12.65 33.29
C VAL A 240 -19.60 11.69 32.75
N THR A 241 -20.64 12.22 32.11
CA THR A 241 -21.71 11.41 31.52
C THR A 241 -21.80 11.61 30.00
N ILE A 242 -22.47 10.71 29.32
CA ILE A 242 -22.73 10.77 27.88
C ILE A 242 -24.22 10.65 27.60
N SER A 243 -24.67 11.35 26.57
CA SER A 243 -25.94 11.12 25.91
C SER A 243 -25.74 10.27 24.66
N VAL A 244 -26.66 9.34 24.41
CA VAL A 244 -26.54 8.36 23.35
C VAL A 244 -27.79 8.33 22.48
N GLY A 245 -27.61 8.33 21.17
CA GLY A 245 -28.65 8.12 20.18
C GLY A 245 -28.36 6.87 19.35
N VAL A 246 -29.38 6.04 19.16
CA VAL A 246 -29.25 4.74 18.49
C VAL A 246 -30.20 4.68 17.29
N ALA A 247 -29.69 4.20 16.16
CA ALA A 247 -30.49 3.86 14.98
C ALA A 247 -30.07 2.50 14.42
N ASP A 248 -31.05 1.64 14.17
CA ASP A 248 -30.86 0.36 13.50
C ASP A 248 -31.24 0.48 12.02
N GLY A 249 -30.40 -0.04 11.13
CA GLY A 249 -30.64 0.02 9.70
C GLY A 249 -29.69 -0.85 8.90
N HIS A 250 -29.88 -0.87 7.59
CA HIS A 250 -28.98 -1.54 6.65
C HIS A 250 -28.08 -0.48 6.02
N ILE A 251 -26.81 -0.46 6.41
CA ILE A 251 -25.84 0.52 5.92
C ILE A 251 -25.01 -0.13 4.82
N ILE A 252 -25.39 0.17 3.57
CA ILE A 252 -24.75 -0.41 2.37
C ILE A 252 -24.13 0.64 1.47
N ASP A 253 -24.54 1.88 1.61
CA ASP A 253 -24.08 3.01 0.80
C ASP A 253 -24.13 4.33 1.62
N GLU A 254 -23.67 5.40 1.00
CA GLU A 254 -23.64 6.72 1.63
C GLU A 254 -25.04 7.28 1.95
N ALA A 255 -26.06 6.94 1.16
CA ALA A 255 -27.42 7.40 1.39
C ALA A 255 -28.02 6.74 2.64
N SER A 256 -27.90 5.41 2.77
CA SER A 256 -28.33 4.64 3.94
C SER A 256 -27.55 5.04 5.19
N PHE A 257 -26.23 5.30 5.08
CA PHE A 257 -25.46 5.83 6.21
C PHE A 257 -25.98 7.20 6.67
N ARG A 258 -26.23 8.14 5.75
CA ARG A 258 -26.77 9.46 6.11
C ARG A 258 -28.14 9.37 6.77
N LEU A 259 -29.02 8.49 6.31
CA LEU A 259 -30.31 8.26 6.94
C LEU A 259 -30.17 7.71 8.36
N ALA A 260 -29.32 6.70 8.56
CA ALA A 260 -29.05 6.13 9.89
C ALA A 260 -28.40 7.17 10.82
N TYR A 261 -27.47 7.95 10.31
CA TYR A 261 -26.81 9.02 11.08
C TYR A 261 -27.82 10.08 11.52
N TYR A 262 -28.67 10.57 10.61
CA TYR A 262 -29.72 11.53 10.94
C TYR A 262 -30.69 10.98 11.99
N ALA A 263 -31.11 9.73 11.86
CA ALA A 263 -32.02 9.10 12.80
C ALA A 263 -31.40 8.94 14.21
N ALA A 264 -30.12 8.54 14.27
CA ALA A 264 -29.37 8.45 15.52
C ALA A 264 -29.15 9.83 16.15
N ASP A 265 -28.83 10.85 15.35
CA ASP A 265 -28.67 12.23 15.81
C ASP A 265 -29.99 12.79 16.43
N GLN A 266 -31.12 12.55 15.78
CA GLN A 266 -32.43 12.90 16.34
C GLN A 266 -32.70 12.15 17.65
N ALA A 267 -32.28 10.93 17.79
CA ALA A 267 -32.37 10.18 19.03
C ALA A 267 -31.45 10.76 20.11
N LEU A 268 -30.20 11.09 19.76
CA LEU A 268 -29.24 11.77 20.65
C LEU A 268 -29.81 13.11 21.18
N TYR A 269 -30.41 13.88 20.28
CA TYR A 269 -31.08 15.11 20.69
C TYR A 269 -32.16 14.85 21.78
N ARG A 270 -32.99 13.79 21.62
CA ARG A 270 -33.98 13.42 22.67
C ARG A 270 -33.31 13.03 23.99
N SER A 271 -32.14 12.34 23.94
CA SER A 271 -31.39 12.01 25.15
C SER A 271 -30.93 13.27 25.88
N LYS A 272 -30.36 14.24 25.15
CA LYS A 272 -29.91 15.54 25.72
C LYS A 272 -31.05 16.32 26.35
N TYR A 273 -32.21 16.44 25.69
CA TYR A 273 -33.35 17.16 26.20
C TYR A 273 -34.11 16.41 27.29
N GLY A 274 -34.10 15.08 27.29
CA GLY A 274 -34.74 14.25 28.30
C GLY A 274 -34.03 14.23 29.66
N GLY A 275 -32.91 14.96 29.82
CA GLY A 275 -32.20 15.05 31.10
C GLY A 275 -30.77 14.49 31.04
N ARG A 276 -30.23 14.17 29.87
CA ARG A 276 -28.88 13.64 29.64
C ARG A 276 -28.62 12.27 30.28
N ASN A 277 -27.39 11.78 30.26
CA ASN A 277 -26.97 10.49 30.83
C ASN A 277 -27.94 9.35 30.51
N ARG A 278 -28.31 9.21 29.25
CA ARG A 278 -29.29 8.23 28.80
C ARG A 278 -29.18 7.86 27.34
N VAL A 279 -29.87 6.80 26.99
CA VAL A 279 -30.03 6.29 25.63
C VAL A 279 -31.41 6.65 25.10
N SER A 280 -31.50 7.05 23.85
CA SER A 280 -32.74 7.13 23.08
C SER A 280 -32.57 6.38 21.76
N HIS A 281 -33.61 5.66 21.36
CA HIS A 281 -33.64 4.90 20.11
C HIS A 281 -34.45 5.65 19.05
N ALA A 282 -33.94 5.68 17.82
CA ALA A 282 -34.74 6.13 16.69
C ALA A 282 -35.91 5.15 16.46
N PRO A 283 -37.05 5.63 15.96
CA PRO A 283 -38.07 4.74 15.45
C PRO A 283 -37.47 3.82 14.39
N HIS A 284 -37.94 2.57 14.32
CA HIS A 284 -37.44 1.62 13.32
C HIS A 284 -37.49 2.25 11.93
N LEU A 285 -36.34 2.42 11.30
CA LEU A 285 -36.26 2.72 9.86
C LEU A 285 -36.76 1.46 9.14
N LEU A 286 -38.04 1.44 8.77
CA LEU A 286 -38.58 0.41 7.87
C LEU A 286 -37.74 0.51 6.57
N ALA A 287 -37.10 -0.60 6.19
CA ALA A 287 -36.49 -0.72 4.89
C ALA A 287 -37.54 -0.44 3.83
N ALA A 288 -37.40 0.65 3.10
CA ALA A 288 -38.18 0.93 1.90
C ALA A 288 -37.64 0.13 0.71
#